data_ee96161e4d8320e9978125e83be057d8
#
_entry.id   ee96161e4d8320e9978125e83be057d8
#
_cell.length_a   1.000
_cell.length_b   1.000
_cell.length_c   1.000
_cell.angle_alpha   90.00
_cell.angle_beta   90.00
_cell.angle_gamma   90.00
#
_symmetry.space_group_name_H-M   'P 1'
#
loop_
_entity.id
_entity.type
_entity.pdbx_description
1 polymer ?
#
loop_
_entity_poly.entity_id
_entity_poly.type
_entity_poly.pdbx_seq_one_letter_code
_entity_poly.pdbx_strand_id
1 'polypeptide(L)'
;SFDIDQTLNIAKTPIPDEMAFLLSECLNEFEICPISGKKFEQFLIQIVNRLVEVADVTPAQLAHLHLFAAQGTQYYRYQPTANCNDGSTYDEKNWEQVYNYPLTEDEVAKITEALESSAKEVGYWEEDKLQPGDEIVENRLSQVTFSALGQKAGTEAKYAWDPDCKKRNLIAKLAKEKVPDFSFEVAGTTSINAFRDGLNKSFGMNHLMEELNVEKDDILYFGDMTQEGGNDYPVVQMGIDTITV
;
A
#
# COMPACT_ATOMS: atom_id res chain seq x y z
N SER A 1 7.50 7.58 -8.91
CA SER A 1 6.67 6.93 -7.89
C SER A 1 6.19 5.58 -8.35
N PHE A 2 5.88 4.66 -7.42
CA PHE A 2 5.57 3.26 -7.75
C PHE A 2 4.49 2.70 -6.83
N ASP A 3 3.54 1.93 -7.40
CA ASP A 3 2.88 0.89 -6.62
C ASP A 3 3.90 -0.22 -6.27
N ILE A 4 3.56 -1.12 -5.34
CA ILE A 4 4.48 -2.16 -4.89
C ILE A 4 4.10 -3.53 -5.47
N ASP A 5 2.89 -4.03 -5.13
CA ASP A 5 2.48 -5.38 -5.51
C ASP A 5 2.15 -5.46 -7.00
N GLN A 6 2.76 -6.39 -7.72
CA GLN A 6 2.67 -6.56 -9.19
C GLN A 6 3.35 -5.44 -9.99
N THR A 7 4.01 -4.49 -9.30
CA THR A 7 4.78 -3.41 -9.93
C THR A 7 6.27 -3.56 -9.62
N LEU A 8 6.67 -3.47 -8.35
CA LEU A 8 8.06 -3.65 -7.92
C LEU A 8 8.38 -5.11 -7.53
N ASN A 9 7.36 -5.88 -7.15
CA ASN A 9 7.50 -7.27 -6.70
C ASN A 9 6.31 -8.13 -7.12
N ILE A 10 6.44 -9.45 -6.94
CA ILE A 10 5.29 -10.36 -6.92
C ILE A 10 4.56 -10.14 -5.59
N ALA A 11 3.23 -10.07 -5.66
CA ALA A 11 2.38 -9.72 -4.50
C ALA A 11 2.84 -10.33 -3.17
N LYS A 12 3.03 -9.49 -2.17
CA LYS A 12 3.40 -9.84 -0.79
C LYS A 12 4.79 -10.49 -0.62
N THR A 13 5.66 -10.39 -1.62
CA THR A 13 7.06 -10.81 -1.51
C THR A 13 8.00 -9.61 -1.39
N PRO A 14 9.23 -9.78 -0.88
CA PRO A 14 10.26 -8.76 -1.04
C PRO A 14 10.56 -8.47 -2.52
N ILE A 15 11.07 -7.28 -2.83
CA ILE A 15 11.55 -6.96 -4.17
C ILE A 15 12.71 -7.89 -4.56
N PRO A 16 12.79 -8.32 -5.84
CA PRO A 16 13.92 -9.13 -6.31
C PRO A 16 15.24 -8.35 -6.28
N ASP A 17 16.37 -9.07 -6.27
CA ASP A 17 17.70 -8.48 -6.21
C ASP A 17 17.94 -7.47 -7.34
N GLU A 18 17.54 -7.80 -8.56
CA GLU A 18 17.67 -6.92 -9.71
C GLU A 18 16.91 -5.60 -9.52
N MET A 19 15.71 -5.66 -8.93
CA MET A 19 14.93 -4.46 -8.61
C MET A 19 15.60 -3.64 -7.51
N ALA A 20 16.19 -4.29 -6.49
CA ALA A 20 16.94 -3.59 -5.45
C ALA A 20 18.13 -2.82 -6.03
N PHE A 21 18.89 -3.43 -6.95
CA PHE A 21 20.01 -2.74 -7.64
C PHE A 21 19.52 -1.57 -8.49
N LEU A 22 18.45 -1.74 -9.28
CA LEU A 22 17.88 -0.67 -10.11
C LEU A 22 17.41 0.52 -9.26
N LEU A 23 16.66 0.26 -8.18
CA LEU A 23 16.21 1.31 -7.28
C LEU A 23 17.38 2.01 -6.58
N SER A 24 18.44 1.29 -6.20
CA SER A 24 19.63 1.88 -5.59
C SER A 24 20.35 2.85 -6.54
N GLU A 25 20.42 2.52 -7.82
CA GLU A 25 20.96 3.42 -8.85
C GLU A 25 20.07 4.65 -9.02
N CYS A 26 18.73 4.46 -9.07
CA CYS A 26 17.78 5.57 -9.16
C CYS A 26 17.87 6.52 -7.96
N LEU A 27 18.12 6.02 -6.74
CA LEU A 27 18.25 6.84 -5.54
C LEU A 27 19.48 7.78 -5.54
N ASN A 28 20.39 7.65 -6.51
CA ASN A 28 21.50 8.60 -6.69
C ASN A 28 21.07 9.88 -7.43
N GLU A 29 19.98 9.84 -8.18
CA GLU A 29 19.58 10.93 -9.10
C GLU A 29 18.13 11.37 -8.92
N PHE A 30 17.27 10.54 -8.30
CA PHE A 30 15.84 10.76 -8.20
C PHE A 30 15.31 10.56 -6.77
N GLU A 31 14.24 11.30 -6.45
CA GLU A 31 13.38 10.98 -5.32
C GLU A 31 12.51 9.76 -5.67
N ILE A 32 12.52 8.73 -4.85
CA ILE A 32 11.81 7.47 -5.05
C ILE A 32 10.68 7.34 -4.04
N CYS A 33 9.45 7.18 -4.54
CA CYS A 33 8.26 7.16 -3.71
C CYS A 33 7.42 5.89 -3.97
N PRO A 34 7.64 4.79 -3.23
CA PRO A 34 6.68 3.68 -3.20
C PRO A 34 5.42 4.09 -2.43
N ILE A 35 4.23 3.83 -3.00
CA ILE A 35 2.93 4.10 -2.41
C ILE A 35 2.03 2.88 -2.50
N SER A 36 1.50 2.39 -1.37
CA SER A 36 0.71 1.15 -1.34
C SER A 36 -0.23 1.09 -0.13
N GLY A 37 -1.26 0.23 -0.22
CA GLY A 37 -2.13 -0.12 0.91
C GLY A 37 -1.46 -0.94 2.02
N LYS A 38 -0.15 -1.16 1.95
CA LYS A 38 0.61 -1.90 2.97
C LYS A 38 0.83 -1.08 4.23
N LYS A 39 1.08 -1.78 5.36
CA LYS A 39 1.60 -1.16 6.59
C LYS A 39 3.07 -0.77 6.40
N PHE A 40 3.53 0.20 7.20
CA PHE A 40 4.91 0.67 7.16
C PHE A 40 5.95 -0.45 7.35
N GLU A 41 5.71 -1.38 8.28
CA GLU A 41 6.61 -2.51 8.53
C GLU A 41 6.82 -3.39 7.29
N GLN A 42 5.82 -3.46 6.41
CA GLN A 42 5.93 -4.20 5.15
C GLN A 42 6.82 -3.49 4.14
N PHE A 43 6.85 -2.16 4.14
CA PHE A 43 7.83 -1.40 3.34
C PHE A 43 9.25 -1.65 3.81
N LEU A 44 9.48 -1.70 5.13
CA LEU A 44 10.79 -2.03 5.68
C LEU A 44 11.24 -3.42 5.22
N ILE A 45 10.38 -4.44 5.39
CA ILE A 45 10.71 -5.83 5.06
C ILE A 45 10.87 -6.03 3.55
N GLN A 46 9.98 -5.45 2.75
CA GLN A 46 9.89 -5.78 1.32
C GLN A 46 10.79 -4.91 0.44
N ILE A 47 11.10 -3.69 0.87
CA ILE A 47 11.89 -2.73 0.09
C ILE A 47 13.17 -2.39 0.83
N VAL A 48 13.08 -1.75 2.00
CA VAL A 48 14.25 -1.16 2.67
C VAL A 48 15.30 -2.21 3.01
N ASN A 49 14.90 -3.34 3.62
CA ASN A 49 15.83 -4.42 3.95
C ASN A 49 16.54 -4.95 2.70
N ARG A 50 15.82 -5.06 1.58
CA ARG A 50 16.42 -5.54 0.32
C ARG A 50 17.40 -4.53 -0.27
N LEU A 51 17.08 -3.23 -0.22
CA LEU A 51 17.99 -2.16 -0.64
C LEU A 51 19.29 -2.18 0.17
N VAL A 52 19.18 -2.36 1.49
CA VAL A 52 20.34 -2.39 2.38
C VAL A 52 21.15 -3.69 2.26
N GLU A 53 20.49 -4.85 2.29
CA GLU A 53 21.13 -6.16 2.33
C GLU A 53 21.74 -6.59 0.98
N VAL A 54 21.13 -6.18 -0.13
CA VAL A 54 21.49 -6.63 -1.48
C VAL A 54 22.25 -5.56 -2.26
N ALA A 55 21.78 -4.30 -2.21
CA ALA A 55 22.34 -3.21 -2.99
C ALA A 55 23.25 -2.26 -2.18
N ASP A 56 23.48 -2.56 -0.89
CA ASP A 56 24.36 -1.80 0.03
C ASP A 56 24.05 -0.28 0.02
N VAL A 57 22.77 0.06 0.02
CA VAL A 57 22.28 1.44 -0.05
C VAL A 57 22.72 2.22 1.18
N THR A 58 23.27 3.38 0.94
CA THR A 58 23.78 4.28 1.99
C THR A 58 22.66 5.11 2.66
N PRO A 59 22.89 5.63 3.87
CA PRO A 59 21.97 6.58 4.51
C PRO A 59 21.65 7.82 3.66
N ALA A 60 22.61 8.28 2.84
CA ALA A 60 22.40 9.41 1.93
C ALA A 60 21.40 9.07 0.82
N GLN A 61 21.47 7.87 0.24
CA GLN A 61 20.49 7.40 -0.74
C GLN A 61 19.11 7.17 -0.12
N LEU A 62 19.05 6.61 1.11
CA LEU A 62 17.77 6.44 1.81
C LEU A 62 17.05 7.76 2.13
N ALA A 63 17.77 8.88 2.20
CA ALA A 63 17.16 10.20 2.37
C ALA A 63 16.31 10.62 1.16
N HIS A 64 16.50 10.01 -0.02
CA HIS A 64 15.70 10.18 -1.23
C HIS A 64 14.58 9.14 -1.37
N LEU A 65 14.31 8.35 -0.31
CA LEU A 65 13.26 7.34 -0.31
C LEU A 65 12.08 7.78 0.57
N HIS A 66 10.93 7.97 -0.05
CA HIS A 66 9.69 8.44 0.57
C HIS A 66 8.68 7.31 0.63
N LEU A 67 8.30 6.84 1.82
CA LEU A 67 7.42 5.69 1.99
C LEU A 67 6.00 6.13 2.31
N PHE A 68 5.06 5.90 1.40
CA PHE A 68 3.64 6.23 1.57
C PHE A 68 2.82 4.97 1.84
N ALA A 69 2.60 4.67 3.11
CA ALA A 69 1.84 3.52 3.57
C ALA A 69 0.33 3.80 3.62
N ALA A 70 -0.47 2.74 3.70
CA ALA A 70 -1.93 2.78 3.81
C ALA A 70 -2.58 3.71 2.76
N GLN A 71 -2.27 3.49 1.48
CA GLN A 71 -2.75 4.28 0.34
C GLN A 71 -2.31 5.75 0.36
N GLY A 72 -1.20 6.07 1.04
CA GLY A 72 -0.70 7.44 1.15
C GLY A 72 -1.26 8.24 2.32
N THR A 73 -2.04 7.60 3.21
CA THR A 73 -2.56 8.25 4.43
C THR A 73 -1.55 8.28 5.57
N GLN A 74 -0.41 7.62 5.39
CA GLN A 74 0.75 7.65 6.27
C GLN A 74 1.99 7.89 5.43
N TYR A 75 2.82 8.85 5.83
CA TYR A 75 4.08 9.15 5.16
C TYR A 75 5.25 9.05 6.13
N TYR A 76 6.28 8.37 5.67
CA TYR A 76 7.54 8.18 6.40
C TYR A 76 8.72 8.58 5.52
N ARG A 77 9.67 9.31 6.12
CA ARG A 77 10.95 9.65 5.50
C ARG A 77 12.12 9.18 6.37
N TYR A 78 13.23 8.89 5.74
CA TYR A 78 14.43 8.48 6.44
C TYR A 78 15.05 9.67 7.18
N GLN A 79 15.26 9.50 8.49
CA GLN A 79 15.98 10.46 9.34
C GLN A 79 17.04 9.71 10.14
N PRO A 80 18.31 9.69 9.66
CA PRO A 80 19.36 9.01 10.38
C PRO A 80 19.57 9.67 11.74
N THR A 81 19.36 8.93 12.83
CA THR A 81 19.80 9.36 14.15
C THR A 81 21.31 9.40 14.21
N ALA A 82 21.90 10.25 15.06
CA ALA A 82 23.36 10.49 15.13
C ALA A 82 24.21 9.23 15.41
N ASN A 83 23.61 8.07 15.65
CA ASN A 83 24.24 6.79 15.97
C ASN A 83 24.03 5.70 14.91
N CYS A 84 23.69 6.03 13.67
CA CYS A 84 23.40 5.06 12.60
C CYS A 84 24.60 4.25 12.06
N ASN A 85 25.72 4.21 12.77
CA ASN A 85 26.90 3.41 12.37
C ASN A 85 26.84 1.95 12.87
N ASP A 86 25.72 1.50 13.43
CA ASP A 86 25.58 0.18 14.04
C ASP A 86 24.91 -0.90 13.17
N GLY A 87 24.65 -0.59 11.90
CA GLY A 87 24.02 -1.53 10.96
C GLY A 87 22.49 -1.59 11.06
N SER A 88 21.83 -0.74 11.87
CA SER A 88 20.37 -0.70 12.04
C SER A 88 19.67 0.26 11.07
N THR A 89 20.17 0.42 9.86
CA THR A 89 19.66 1.36 8.85
C THR A 89 18.18 1.14 8.51
N TYR A 90 17.68 -0.08 8.68
CA TYR A 90 16.28 -0.48 8.49
C TYR A 90 15.44 -0.51 9.79
N ASP A 91 15.99 -0.06 10.93
CA ASP A 91 15.22 0.07 12.18
C ASP A 91 14.17 1.19 12.01
N GLU A 92 12.93 0.93 12.42
CA GLU A 92 11.83 1.91 12.46
C GLU A 92 12.23 3.26 13.07
N LYS A 93 13.15 3.24 14.04
CA LYS A 93 13.68 4.44 14.71
C LYS A 93 14.38 5.43 13.78
N ASN A 94 14.81 4.98 12.62
CA ASN A 94 15.45 5.82 11.63
C ASN A 94 14.48 6.42 10.61
N TRP A 95 13.16 6.21 10.82
CA TRP A 95 12.11 6.73 9.98
C TRP A 95 11.20 7.65 10.78
N GLU A 96 11.10 8.89 10.36
CA GLU A 96 10.15 9.84 10.90
C GLU A 96 8.78 9.60 10.26
N GLN A 97 7.74 9.41 11.07
CA GLN A 97 6.36 9.50 10.59
C GLN A 97 5.98 10.98 10.46
N VAL A 98 6.01 11.49 9.23
CA VAL A 98 5.73 12.90 8.94
C VAL A 98 4.25 13.21 9.18
N TYR A 99 3.36 12.32 8.74
CA TYR A 99 1.95 12.39 9.06
C TYR A 99 1.29 11.00 9.14
N ASN A 100 0.14 10.97 9.82
CA ASN A 100 -0.76 9.84 9.86
C ASN A 100 -2.20 10.36 10.03
N TYR A 101 -3.15 9.84 9.25
CA TYR A 101 -4.57 10.16 9.33
C TYR A 101 -5.38 8.95 9.82
N PRO A 102 -5.28 8.59 11.11
CA PRO A 102 -5.92 7.37 11.63
C PRO A 102 -7.44 7.48 11.59
N LEU A 103 -8.08 6.34 11.37
CA LEU A 103 -9.52 6.17 11.59
C LEU A 103 -9.79 6.17 13.11
N THR A 104 -10.93 6.70 13.51
CA THR A 104 -11.40 6.54 14.88
C THR A 104 -11.91 5.11 15.13
N GLU A 105 -12.02 4.69 16.37
CA GLU A 105 -12.55 3.37 16.73
C GLU A 105 -13.97 3.15 16.18
N ASP A 106 -14.83 4.19 16.21
CA ASP A 106 -16.17 4.15 15.62
C ASP A 106 -16.15 3.96 14.09
N GLU A 107 -15.24 4.61 13.39
CA GLU A 107 -15.07 4.45 11.94
C GLU A 107 -14.58 3.04 11.59
N VAL A 108 -13.60 2.53 12.33
CA VAL A 108 -13.11 1.16 12.17
C VAL A 108 -14.24 0.16 12.38
N ALA A 109 -15.04 0.32 13.43
CA ALA A 109 -16.17 -0.57 13.72
C ALA A 109 -17.22 -0.55 12.60
N LYS A 110 -17.61 0.65 12.11
CA LYS A 110 -18.56 0.81 11.00
C LYS A 110 -18.08 0.16 9.71
N ILE A 111 -16.82 0.40 9.35
CA ILE A 111 -16.24 -0.19 8.13
C ILE A 111 -16.17 -1.72 8.26
N THR A 112 -15.71 -2.22 9.42
CA THR A 112 -15.60 -3.66 9.67
C THR A 112 -16.94 -4.34 9.56
N GLU A 113 -18.00 -3.80 10.21
CA GLU A 113 -19.36 -4.33 10.12
C GLU A 113 -19.91 -4.30 8.69
N ALA A 114 -19.66 -3.21 7.95
CA ALA A 114 -20.09 -3.10 6.56
C ALA A 114 -19.43 -4.15 5.66
N LEU A 115 -18.12 -4.38 5.78
CA LEU A 115 -17.39 -5.39 5.01
C LEU A 115 -17.84 -6.81 5.38
N GLU A 116 -17.90 -7.12 6.68
CA GLU A 116 -18.31 -8.42 7.19
C GLU A 116 -19.74 -8.78 6.76
N SER A 117 -20.70 -7.87 7.03
CA SER A 117 -22.11 -8.10 6.66
C SER A 117 -22.29 -8.22 5.15
N SER A 118 -21.55 -7.44 4.35
CA SER A 118 -21.62 -7.50 2.88
C SER A 118 -21.02 -8.80 2.34
N ALA A 119 -19.88 -9.24 2.86
CA ALA A 119 -19.27 -10.50 2.45
C ALA A 119 -20.12 -11.73 2.84
N LYS A 120 -20.75 -11.71 4.01
CA LYS A 120 -21.69 -12.75 4.47
C LYS A 120 -22.95 -12.80 3.61
N GLU A 121 -23.52 -11.63 3.28
CA GLU A 121 -24.73 -11.51 2.46
C GLU A 121 -24.58 -12.17 1.08
N VAL A 122 -23.39 -12.05 0.47
CA VAL A 122 -23.10 -12.63 -0.84
C VAL A 122 -22.38 -13.98 -0.79
N GLY A 123 -22.16 -14.54 0.41
CA GLY A 123 -21.55 -15.86 0.59
C GLY A 123 -20.03 -15.93 0.34
N TYR A 124 -19.33 -14.80 0.51
CA TYR A 124 -17.88 -14.71 0.31
C TYR A 124 -17.08 -14.42 1.60
N TRP A 125 -17.69 -14.72 2.76
CA TRP A 125 -17.01 -14.72 4.06
C TRP A 125 -16.38 -16.09 4.31
N GLU A 126 -15.05 -16.21 4.13
CA GLU A 126 -14.32 -17.48 4.03
C GLU A 126 -13.58 -17.83 5.35
N GLU A 127 -14.21 -17.62 6.49
CA GLU A 127 -13.60 -17.84 7.82
C GLU A 127 -13.00 -19.26 7.99
N ASP A 128 -13.66 -20.27 7.42
CA ASP A 128 -13.21 -21.67 7.47
C ASP A 128 -11.90 -21.92 6.71
N LYS A 129 -11.46 -20.99 5.85
CA LYS A 129 -10.25 -21.09 5.05
C LYS A 129 -9.05 -20.38 5.66
N LEU A 130 -9.23 -19.69 6.79
CA LEU A 130 -8.16 -18.95 7.45
C LEU A 130 -7.09 -19.89 8.05
N GLN A 131 -5.85 -19.46 7.96
CA GLN A 131 -4.77 -20.09 8.70
C GLN A 131 -4.80 -19.68 10.18
N PRO A 132 -4.26 -20.48 11.11
CA PRO A 132 -4.22 -20.13 12.53
C PRO A 132 -3.60 -18.74 12.80
N GLY A 133 -4.34 -17.89 13.51
CA GLY A 133 -3.93 -16.52 13.85
C GLY A 133 -3.93 -15.57 12.66
N ASP A 134 -4.72 -15.86 11.62
CA ASP A 134 -5.02 -14.95 10.53
C ASP A 134 -6.40 -14.33 10.74
N GLU A 135 -6.69 -13.24 10.04
CA GLU A 135 -7.96 -12.51 10.11
C GLU A 135 -8.42 -12.07 8.72
N ILE A 136 -9.73 -11.98 8.53
CA ILE A 136 -10.32 -11.49 7.27
C ILE A 136 -10.29 -9.97 7.21
N VAL A 137 -10.53 -9.29 8.34
CA VAL A 137 -10.56 -7.83 8.42
C VAL A 137 -9.47 -7.36 9.36
N GLU A 138 -8.56 -6.54 8.85
CA GLU A 138 -7.40 -6.01 9.55
C GLU A 138 -7.49 -4.48 9.67
N ASN A 139 -7.38 -3.95 10.90
CA ASN A 139 -7.20 -2.51 11.11
C ASN A 139 -5.73 -2.13 10.86
N ARG A 140 -5.51 -1.19 9.93
CA ARG A 140 -4.18 -0.62 9.57
C ARG A 140 -4.06 0.86 9.94
N LEU A 141 -4.67 1.27 11.03
CA LEU A 141 -4.74 2.63 11.56
C LEU A 141 -5.59 3.57 10.69
N SER A 142 -5.10 4.00 9.55
CA SER A 142 -5.79 4.92 8.62
C SER A 142 -6.63 4.21 7.56
N GLN A 143 -6.63 2.88 7.58
CA GLN A 143 -7.34 2.02 6.64
C GLN A 143 -7.78 0.73 7.33
N VAL A 144 -8.93 0.18 6.92
CA VAL A 144 -9.36 -1.19 7.23
C VAL A 144 -9.22 -2.03 5.96
N THR A 145 -8.58 -3.18 6.05
CA THR A 145 -8.38 -4.09 4.92
C THR A 145 -9.15 -5.38 5.12
N PHE A 146 -10.08 -5.68 4.22
CA PHE A 146 -10.65 -7.02 4.05
C PHE A 146 -9.71 -7.87 3.22
N SER A 147 -9.47 -9.11 3.63
CA SER A 147 -8.69 -10.11 2.89
C SER A 147 -9.41 -11.45 2.98
N ALA A 148 -10.14 -11.83 1.94
CA ALA A 148 -11.06 -12.98 1.98
C ALA A 148 -10.44 -14.29 2.48
N LEU A 149 -9.19 -14.56 2.16
CA LEU A 149 -8.43 -15.73 2.57
C LEU A 149 -7.36 -15.42 3.63
N GLY A 150 -7.41 -14.23 4.23
CA GLY A 150 -6.39 -13.73 5.13
C GLY A 150 -5.05 -13.41 4.46
N GLN A 151 -4.04 -13.10 5.30
CA GLN A 151 -2.70 -12.74 4.81
C GLN A 151 -1.83 -13.97 4.51
N LYS A 152 -2.03 -15.08 5.23
CA LYS A 152 -1.16 -16.28 5.22
C LYS A 152 -1.53 -17.31 4.15
N ALA A 153 -2.66 -17.16 3.45
CA ALA A 153 -3.04 -18.10 2.39
C ALA A 153 -2.01 -18.12 1.25
N GLY A 154 -1.83 -19.30 0.65
CA GLY A 154 -0.89 -19.49 -0.46
C GLY A 154 -1.25 -18.66 -1.70
N THR A 155 -0.24 -18.27 -2.46
CA THR A 155 -0.37 -17.40 -3.65
C THR A 155 -1.35 -17.97 -4.68
N GLU A 156 -1.27 -19.28 -4.97
CA GLU A 156 -2.16 -19.95 -5.92
C GLU A 156 -3.63 -19.86 -5.51
N ALA A 157 -3.96 -20.11 -4.24
CA ALA A 157 -5.32 -19.99 -3.72
C ALA A 157 -5.85 -18.55 -3.82
N LYS A 158 -5.00 -17.57 -3.55
CA LYS A 158 -5.36 -16.14 -3.68
C LYS A 158 -5.68 -15.75 -5.11
N TYR A 159 -4.87 -16.16 -6.08
CA TYR A 159 -5.15 -15.89 -7.50
C TYR A 159 -6.41 -16.58 -8.00
N ALA A 160 -6.67 -17.81 -7.53
CA ALA A 160 -7.85 -18.58 -7.94
C ALA A 160 -9.16 -18.09 -7.33
N TRP A 161 -9.12 -17.36 -6.19
CA TRP A 161 -10.32 -16.99 -5.46
C TRP A 161 -11.22 -16.00 -6.19
N ASP A 162 -10.65 -14.96 -6.79
CA ASP A 162 -11.40 -13.88 -7.48
C ASP A 162 -10.57 -13.27 -8.63
N PRO A 163 -10.28 -14.05 -9.68
CA PRO A 163 -9.36 -13.62 -10.74
C PRO A 163 -9.90 -12.45 -11.59
N ASP A 164 -11.22 -12.27 -11.63
CA ASP A 164 -11.90 -11.23 -12.40
C ASP A 164 -12.45 -10.08 -11.52
N CYS A 165 -12.06 -10.02 -10.27
CA CYS A 165 -12.45 -9.01 -9.27
C CYS A 165 -13.96 -8.89 -8.99
N LYS A 166 -14.81 -9.81 -9.50
CA LYS A 166 -16.26 -9.71 -9.39
C LYS A 166 -16.75 -9.84 -7.95
N LYS A 167 -16.18 -10.76 -7.17
CA LYS A 167 -16.57 -10.97 -5.77
C LYS A 167 -16.25 -9.74 -4.94
N ARG A 168 -15.02 -9.23 -5.07
CA ARG A 168 -14.57 -8.03 -4.33
C ARG A 168 -15.34 -6.78 -4.74
N ASN A 169 -15.58 -6.57 -6.03
CA ASN A 169 -16.39 -5.45 -6.52
C ASN A 169 -17.82 -5.50 -5.95
N LEU A 170 -18.42 -6.68 -5.84
CA LEU A 170 -19.75 -6.83 -5.26
C LEU A 170 -19.75 -6.52 -3.77
N ILE A 171 -18.78 -7.04 -3.01
CA ILE A 171 -18.63 -6.74 -1.57
C ILE A 171 -18.39 -5.24 -1.35
N ALA A 172 -17.46 -4.64 -2.09
CA ALA A 172 -17.12 -3.22 -2.00
C ALA A 172 -18.33 -2.32 -2.28
N LYS A 173 -19.12 -2.66 -3.32
CA LYS A 173 -20.36 -1.93 -3.65
C LYS A 173 -21.36 -1.97 -2.50
N LEU A 174 -21.65 -3.15 -1.97
CA LEU A 174 -22.62 -3.32 -0.87
C LEU A 174 -22.12 -2.62 0.42
N ALA A 175 -20.82 -2.68 0.70
CA ALA A 175 -20.24 -1.98 1.85
C ALA A 175 -20.34 -0.45 1.69
N LYS A 176 -20.07 0.08 0.49
CA LYS A 176 -20.24 1.52 0.18
C LYS A 176 -21.71 1.98 0.33
N GLU A 177 -22.68 1.15 -0.05
CA GLU A 177 -24.10 1.45 0.16
C GLU A 177 -24.48 1.55 1.65
N LYS A 178 -23.84 0.74 2.52
CA LYS A 178 -24.07 0.73 3.98
C LYS A 178 -23.40 1.90 4.70
N VAL A 179 -22.18 2.28 4.28
CA VAL A 179 -21.38 3.36 4.89
C VAL A 179 -20.83 4.29 3.80
N PRO A 180 -21.63 5.21 3.28
CA PRO A 180 -21.30 6.02 2.09
C PRO A 180 -20.15 7.02 2.30
N ASP A 181 -19.78 7.31 3.55
CA ASP A 181 -18.71 8.25 3.89
C ASP A 181 -17.29 7.67 3.69
N PHE A 182 -17.18 6.38 3.32
CA PHE A 182 -15.91 5.69 3.14
C PHE A 182 -15.75 5.17 1.72
N SER A 183 -14.53 5.17 1.22
CA SER A 183 -14.16 4.52 -0.05
C SER A 183 -13.79 3.05 0.18
N PHE A 184 -14.13 2.21 -0.80
CA PHE A 184 -13.82 0.78 -0.81
C PHE A 184 -13.17 0.44 -2.14
N GLU A 185 -11.86 0.22 -2.13
CA GLU A 185 -11.07 -0.06 -3.33
C GLU A 185 -10.62 -1.52 -3.36
N VAL A 186 -10.82 -2.17 -4.50
CA VAL A 186 -10.29 -3.51 -4.74
C VAL A 186 -8.76 -3.41 -4.89
N ALA A 187 -8.03 -4.26 -4.17
CA ALA A 187 -6.58 -4.26 -4.15
C ALA A 187 -6.00 -5.68 -4.18
N GLY A 188 -4.86 -5.85 -4.81
CA GLY A 188 -4.18 -7.14 -4.93
C GLY A 188 -5.11 -8.25 -5.43
N THR A 189 -4.97 -9.46 -4.89
CA THR A 189 -5.69 -10.67 -5.37
C THR A 189 -6.95 -11.01 -4.60
N THR A 190 -7.05 -10.67 -3.30
CA THR A 190 -8.17 -11.04 -2.41
C THR A 190 -8.60 -9.91 -1.49
N SER A 191 -8.09 -8.69 -1.66
CA SER A 191 -8.26 -7.62 -0.69
C SER A 191 -9.20 -6.52 -1.19
N ILE A 192 -9.84 -5.85 -0.22
CA ILE A 192 -10.54 -4.58 -0.37
C ILE A 192 -9.99 -3.66 0.70
N ASN A 193 -9.51 -2.48 0.31
CA ASN A 193 -9.09 -1.44 1.23
C ASN A 193 -10.21 -0.45 1.45
N ALA A 194 -10.49 -0.11 2.71
CA ALA A 194 -11.51 0.85 3.09
C ALA A 194 -10.89 1.98 3.92
N PHE A 195 -11.19 3.21 3.56
CA PHE A 195 -10.62 4.42 4.15
C PHE A 195 -11.60 5.59 3.96
N ARG A 196 -11.34 6.74 4.61
CA ARG A 196 -12.15 7.95 4.41
C ARG A 196 -12.13 8.38 2.95
N ASP A 197 -13.26 8.83 2.44
CA ASP A 197 -13.40 9.32 1.06
C ASP A 197 -12.34 10.40 0.77
N GLY A 198 -11.69 10.32 -0.39
CA GLY A 198 -10.62 11.23 -0.82
C GLY A 198 -9.23 10.93 -0.27
N LEU A 199 -9.06 10.01 0.71
CA LEU A 199 -7.76 9.60 1.25
C LEU A 199 -7.20 8.37 0.52
N ASN A 200 -7.04 8.46 -0.79
CA ASN A 200 -6.47 7.43 -1.67
C ASN A 200 -5.05 7.81 -2.14
N LYS A 201 -4.49 7.09 -3.10
CA LYS A 201 -3.14 7.35 -3.61
C LYS A 201 -2.95 8.78 -4.14
N SER A 202 -3.98 9.43 -4.69
CA SER A 202 -3.86 10.82 -5.13
C SER A 202 -3.62 11.79 -3.97
N PHE A 203 -4.15 11.49 -2.79
CA PHE A 203 -3.87 12.25 -1.57
C PHE A 203 -2.37 12.17 -1.21
N GLY A 204 -1.78 10.97 -1.22
CA GLY A 204 -0.35 10.79 -0.99
C GLY A 204 0.51 11.51 -2.03
N MET A 205 0.10 11.45 -3.32
CA MET A 205 0.82 12.15 -4.39
C MET A 205 0.77 13.67 -4.26
N ASN A 206 -0.37 14.25 -3.82
CA ASN A 206 -0.44 15.68 -3.53
C ASN A 206 0.53 16.08 -2.40
N HIS A 207 0.60 15.30 -1.33
CA HIS A 207 1.56 15.54 -0.26
C HIS A 207 3.02 15.39 -0.71
N LEU A 208 3.32 14.42 -1.58
CA LEU A 208 4.65 14.28 -2.17
C LEU A 208 5.04 15.53 -2.97
N MET A 209 4.13 16.03 -3.81
CA MET A 209 4.36 17.26 -4.58
C MET A 209 4.61 18.47 -3.68
N GLU A 210 3.84 18.63 -2.60
CA GLU A 210 4.04 19.67 -1.60
C GLU A 210 5.38 19.54 -0.87
N GLU A 211 5.73 18.34 -0.41
CA GLU A 211 6.97 18.08 0.34
C GLU A 211 8.22 18.35 -0.50
N LEU A 212 8.21 17.91 -1.76
CA LEU A 212 9.33 18.08 -2.68
C LEU A 212 9.30 19.40 -3.45
N ASN A 213 8.22 20.17 -3.35
CA ASN A 213 7.97 21.40 -4.14
C ASN A 213 8.14 21.15 -5.65
N VAL A 214 7.51 20.08 -6.15
CA VAL A 214 7.48 19.68 -7.57
C VAL A 214 6.07 19.69 -8.13
N GLU A 215 5.95 19.80 -9.45
CA GLU A 215 4.67 19.72 -10.15
C GLU A 215 4.42 18.31 -10.68
N LYS A 216 3.19 18.02 -11.09
CA LYS A 216 2.80 16.70 -11.62
C LYS A 216 3.63 16.27 -12.83
N ASP A 217 4.08 17.22 -13.64
CA ASP A 217 4.87 16.98 -14.85
C ASP A 217 6.33 16.57 -14.54
N ASP A 218 6.76 16.71 -13.27
CA ASP A 218 8.06 16.26 -12.76
C ASP A 218 8.00 14.80 -12.24
N ILE A 219 6.82 14.17 -12.27
CA ILE A 219 6.58 12.85 -11.68
C ILE A 219 6.26 11.82 -12.77
N LEU A 220 6.93 10.67 -12.69
CA LEU A 220 6.56 9.46 -13.42
C LEU A 220 6.04 8.42 -12.44
N TYR A 221 4.84 7.89 -12.68
CA TYR A 221 4.20 6.86 -11.86
C TYR A 221 4.18 5.50 -12.57
N PHE A 222 4.41 4.43 -11.81
CA PHE A 222 4.29 3.05 -12.28
C PHE A 222 3.27 2.30 -11.42
N GLY A 223 2.33 1.59 -12.04
CA GLY A 223 1.31 0.81 -11.34
C GLY A 223 0.67 -0.26 -12.22
N ASP A 224 0.11 -1.29 -11.60
CA ASP A 224 -0.55 -2.41 -12.28
C ASP A 224 -2.07 -2.21 -12.45
N MET A 225 -2.70 -1.39 -11.58
CA MET A 225 -4.15 -1.17 -11.56
C MET A 225 -4.54 0.27 -11.94
N THR A 226 -4.09 0.72 -13.10
CA THR A 226 -4.28 2.08 -13.63
C THR A 226 -5.60 2.32 -14.35
N GLN A 227 -6.42 1.29 -14.60
CA GLN A 227 -7.74 1.37 -15.21
C GLN A 227 -8.80 1.87 -14.22
N GLU A 228 -9.92 2.34 -14.73
CA GLU A 228 -11.08 2.76 -13.91
C GLU A 228 -11.48 1.68 -12.89
N GLY A 229 -11.59 2.09 -11.63
CA GLY A 229 -11.86 1.20 -10.48
C GLY A 229 -10.62 0.55 -9.86
N GLY A 230 -9.43 0.71 -10.45
CA GLY A 230 -8.16 0.30 -9.86
C GLY A 230 -7.65 1.29 -8.82
N ASN A 231 -6.82 0.83 -7.90
CA ASN A 231 -6.28 1.66 -6.82
C ASN A 231 -5.21 2.66 -7.28
N ASP A 232 -4.68 2.52 -8.50
CA ASP A 232 -3.75 3.47 -9.15
C ASP A 232 -4.47 4.51 -10.00
N TYR A 233 -5.74 4.25 -10.36
CA TYR A 233 -6.53 5.14 -11.20
C TYR A 233 -6.65 6.58 -10.67
N PRO A 234 -6.77 6.83 -9.34
CA PRO A 234 -6.74 8.20 -8.80
C PRO A 234 -5.49 8.99 -9.18
N VAL A 235 -4.32 8.34 -9.32
CA VAL A 235 -3.08 9.00 -9.76
C VAL A 235 -3.17 9.36 -11.25
N VAL A 236 -3.71 8.45 -12.07
CA VAL A 236 -3.97 8.72 -13.50
C VAL A 236 -4.90 9.93 -13.66
N GLN A 237 -5.94 10.03 -12.84
CA GLN A 237 -6.89 11.15 -12.88
C GLN A 237 -6.26 12.51 -12.52
N MET A 238 -5.15 12.53 -11.78
CA MET A 238 -4.38 13.76 -11.52
C MET A 238 -3.67 14.28 -12.79
N GLY A 239 -3.56 13.45 -13.82
CA GLY A 239 -2.80 13.75 -15.04
C GLY A 239 -1.29 13.62 -14.84
N ILE A 240 -0.83 12.82 -13.88
CA ILE A 240 0.56 12.42 -13.72
C ILE A 240 0.89 11.39 -14.81
N ASP A 241 2.06 11.53 -15.45
CA ASP A 241 2.53 10.57 -16.45
C ASP A 241 2.62 9.17 -15.80
N THR A 242 1.87 8.21 -16.37
CA THR A 242 1.69 6.87 -15.78
C THR A 242 2.05 5.78 -16.76
N ILE A 243 2.86 4.82 -16.30
CA ILE A 243 3.18 3.59 -17.02
C ILE A 243 2.47 2.42 -16.34
N THR A 244 1.61 1.74 -17.09
CA THR A 244 0.99 0.48 -16.64
C THR A 244 1.96 -0.68 -16.87
N VAL A 245 2.19 -1.51 -15.86
CA VAL A 245 3.11 -2.66 -15.87
C VAL A 245 2.36 -3.95 -15.62
#